data_52c5160f88d11993f85f0bf8e133d37f
#
_entry.id   52c5160f88d11993f85f0bf8e133d37f
#
_cell.length_a   1.000
_cell.length_b   1.000
_cell.length_c   1.000
_cell.angle_alpha   90.00
_cell.angle_beta   90.00
_cell.angle_gamma   90.00
#
_symmetry.space_group_name_H-M   'P 1'
#
loop_
_entity.id
_entity.type
_entity.pdbx_description
1 polymer ?
#
loop_
_entity_poly.entity_id
_entity_poly.type
_entity_poly.pdbx_seq_one_letter_code
_entity_poly.pdbx_strand_id
1 'polypeptide(L)'
;MKRLLLPALLITSLLTSCFKDDDTPIIIEERTIIMSGGGEEETCPTVSVTGAITSDTTWSNDNIYVLNQKVVVGYGVTLTIQPGTIVKGSPGTGSLASALIIARGGTLIAAGTPSQPIIFTSTTDNITCGQTAGTNLDENDRGLWVGLLILGNAPCSFSGDIPEAQIEGIPADDTFGLYGGNDEEDNSGVLQYVSIRHGGALIGEGNEINGLTLGGVGNGTIINNIEVVANVDDGI
;
A
#
# COMPACT_ATOMS: atom_id res chain seq x y z
N MET A 1 -30.63 -13.14 44.55
CA MET A 1 -30.73 -13.58 43.14
C MET A 1 -29.31 -13.72 42.61
N LYS A 2 -28.85 -14.96 42.46
CA LYS A 2 -27.48 -15.31 42.00
C LYS A 2 -27.47 -15.27 40.47
N ARG A 3 -26.66 -14.39 39.88
CA ARG A 3 -26.41 -14.38 38.42
C ARG A 3 -25.33 -15.42 38.11
N LEU A 4 -25.69 -16.41 37.32
CA LEU A 4 -24.82 -17.43 36.79
C LEU A 4 -23.99 -16.82 35.63
N LEU A 5 -22.68 -16.79 35.79
CA LEU A 5 -21.74 -16.50 34.72
C LEU A 5 -21.46 -17.79 33.96
N LEU A 6 -21.82 -17.85 32.66
CA LEU A 6 -21.43 -18.92 31.75
C LEU A 6 -20.03 -18.63 31.23
N PRO A 7 -19.06 -19.54 31.28
CA PRO A 7 -17.77 -19.35 30.61
C PRO A 7 -17.92 -19.62 29.11
N ALA A 8 -17.43 -18.71 28.31
CA ALA A 8 -17.29 -18.89 26.87
C ALA A 8 -16.21 -19.95 26.59
N LEU A 9 -16.60 -21.02 25.94
CA LEU A 9 -15.70 -22.10 25.51
C LEU A 9 -14.97 -21.67 24.25
N LEU A 10 -13.67 -21.43 24.37
CA LEU A 10 -12.77 -21.13 23.24
C LEU A 10 -12.45 -22.45 22.52
N ILE A 11 -13.01 -22.67 21.32
CA ILE A 11 -12.64 -23.82 20.48
C ILE A 11 -11.49 -23.39 19.58
N THR A 12 -10.27 -23.77 19.94
CA THR A 12 -9.09 -23.68 19.06
C THR A 12 -9.05 -24.92 18.16
N SER A 13 -9.41 -24.79 16.91
CA SER A 13 -9.16 -25.82 15.90
C SER A 13 -7.71 -25.69 15.40
N LEU A 14 -6.84 -26.60 15.83
CA LEU A 14 -5.53 -26.81 15.26
C LEU A 14 -5.69 -27.55 13.92
N LEU A 15 -5.55 -26.82 12.81
CA LEU A 15 -5.37 -27.42 11.49
C LEU A 15 -3.86 -27.65 11.28
N THR A 16 -3.41 -28.89 11.47
CA THR A 16 -2.12 -29.34 10.99
C THR A 16 -2.22 -29.58 9.49
N SER A 17 -1.74 -28.63 8.69
CA SER A 17 -1.53 -28.80 7.26
C SER A 17 -0.08 -29.21 7.01
N CYS A 18 0.10 -30.33 6.31
CA CYS A 18 1.40 -30.76 5.80
C CYS A 18 1.93 -29.74 4.80
N PHE A 19 3.10 -29.21 5.06
CA PHE A 19 3.84 -28.37 4.14
C PHE A 19 4.28 -29.19 2.92
N LYS A 20 3.89 -28.71 1.74
CA LYS A 20 4.62 -28.92 0.50
C LYS A 20 5.35 -27.61 0.24
N ASP A 21 6.65 -27.69 0.00
CA ASP A 21 7.49 -26.57 -0.40
C ASP A 21 6.97 -26.00 -1.75
N ASP A 22 6.26 -24.87 -1.65
CA ASP A 22 6.03 -23.94 -2.75
C ASP A 22 6.18 -22.56 -2.13
N ASP A 23 7.23 -21.84 -2.54
CA ASP A 23 7.63 -20.50 -2.06
C ASP A 23 6.67 -19.38 -2.52
N THR A 24 5.37 -19.57 -2.38
CA THR A 24 4.39 -18.50 -2.60
C THR A 24 4.00 -17.90 -1.26
N PRO A 25 4.22 -16.60 -1.03
CA PRO A 25 3.78 -15.95 0.20
C PRO A 25 2.26 -15.99 0.30
N ILE A 26 1.78 -16.55 1.40
CA ILE A 26 0.35 -16.60 1.72
C ILE A 26 -0.05 -15.24 2.26
N ILE A 27 -1.04 -14.59 1.63
CA ILE A 27 -1.67 -13.39 2.18
C ILE A 27 -2.58 -13.82 3.32
N ILE A 28 -2.32 -13.30 4.51
CA ILE A 28 -3.24 -13.40 5.63
C ILE A 28 -3.90 -12.04 5.80
N GLU A 29 -5.14 -11.89 5.34
CA GLU A 29 -5.99 -10.77 5.75
C GLU A 29 -6.55 -11.08 7.15
N GLU A 30 -5.98 -10.49 8.17
CA GLU A 30 -6.53 -10.55 9.52
C GLU A 30 -7.48 -9.37 9.75
N ARG A 31 -8.79 -9.64 9.76
CA ARG A 31 -9.80 -8.64 10.09
C ARG A 31 -9.99 -8.59 11.61
N THR A 32 -9.37 -7.61 12.25
CA THR A 32 -9.60 -7.36 13.68
C THR A 32 -10.80 -6.43 13.84
N ILE A 33 -11.94 -6.97 14.29
CA ILE A 33 -13.10 -6.17 14.69
C ILE A 33 -12.94 -5.86 16.18
N ILE A 34 -12.62 -4.62 16.52
CA ILE A 34 -12.62 -4.15 17.91
C ILE A 34 -14.05 -3.71 18.24
N MET A 35 -14.79 -4.54 18.97
CA MET A 35 -16.09 -4.18 19.54
C MET A 35 -15.84 -3.35 20.80
N SER A 36 -15.93 -2.03 20.71
CA SER A 36 -16.01 -1.15 21.87
C SER A 36 -17.46 -1.04 22.33
N GLY A 37 -17.75 -1.48 23.54
CA GLY A 37 -19.09 -1.37 24.13
C GLY A 37 -19.34 0.04 24.66
N GLY A 38 -20.34 0.74 24.10
CA GLY A 38 -20.95 1.92 24.72
C GLY A 38 -20.85 3.20 23.86
N GLY A 39 -21.90 3.45 23.06
CA GLY A 39 -22.07 4.62 22.22
C GLY A 39 -21.67 4.33 20.79
N GLU A 40 -22.60 4.41 19.85
CA GLU A 40 -22.35 4.22 18.42
C GLU A 40 -21.54 5.39 17.85
N GLU A 41 -20.22 5.40 18.11
CA GLU A 41 -19.29 5.96 17.14
C GLU A 41 -19.08 4.85 16.09
N GLU A 42 -19.50 5.07 14.87
CA GLU A 42 -19.14 4.20 13.74
C GLU A 42 -17.62 4.17 13.63
N THR A 43 -17.01 3.21 14.31
CA THR A 43 -15.56 3.03 14.24
C THR A 43 -15.24 2.43 12.87
N CYS A 44 -14.53 3.18 12.04
CA CYS A 44 -14.03 2.70 10.76
C CYS A 44 -13.15 1.46 10.98
N PRO A 45 -13.56 0.27 10.49
CA PRO A 45 -12.78 -0.95 10.67
C PRO A 45 -11.41 -0.84 10.03
N THR A 46 -10.43 -1.51 10.63
CA THR A 46 -9.07 -1.58 10.09
C THR A 46 -8.80 -2.97 9.52
N VAL A 47 -8.28 -3.01 8.29
CA VAL A 47 -7.83 -4.22 7.60
C VAL A 47 -6.31 -4.18 7.49
N SER A 48 -5.64 -5.15 8.11
CA SER A 48 -4.19 -5.30 8.03
C SER A 48 -3.81 -6.03 6.75
N VAL A 49 -2.88 -5.48 5.97
CA VAL A 49 -2.42 -6.06 4.70
C VAL A 49 -0.91 -6.24 4.74
N THR A 50 -0.42 -7.39 4.28
CA THR A 50 1.00 -7.72 4.21
C THR A 50 1.31 -8.64 3.02
N GLY A 51 2.52 -8.58 2.48
CA GLY A 51 2.99 -9.46 1.41
C GLY A 51 2.36 -9.17 0.04
N ALA A 52 2.24 -10.19 -0.80
CA ALA A 52 1.78 -10.03 -2.18
C ALA A 52 0.26 -10.22 -2.33
N ILE A 53 -0.40 -9.29 -3.01
CA ILE A 53 -1.78 -9.43 -3.49
C ILE A 53 -1.71 -10.26 -4.78
N THR A 54 -2.27 -11.48 -4.76
CA THR A 54 -2.13 -12.48 -5.83
C THR A 54 -3.42 -12.72 -6.63
N SER A 55 -4.49 -12.00 -6.31
CA SER A 55 -5.76 -12.01 -7.04
C SER A 55 -6.37 -10.61 -7.06
N ASP A 56 -7.21 -10.34 -8.04
CA ASP A 56 -7.93 -9.07 -8.14
C ASP A 56 -8.65 -8.76 -6.83
N THR A 57 -8.37 -7.57 -6.31
CA THR A 57 -8.82 -7.16 -4.96
C THR A 57 -9.40 -5.76 -5.01
N THR A 58 -10.44 -5.52 -4.23
CA THR A 58 -11.03 -4.18 -4.07
C THR A 58 -10.96 -3.74 -2.61
N TRP A 59 -10.40 -2.55 -2.39
CA TRP A 59 -10.42 -1.86 -1.11
C TRP A 59 -11.56 -0.84 -1.09
N SER A 60 -12.49 -0.99 -0.13
CA SER A 60 -13.64 -0.10 0.02
C SER A 60 -13.36 1.02 1.01
N ASN A 61 -14.07 2.14 0.87
CA ASN A 61 -13.96 3.29 1.77
C ASN A 61 -14.63 3.08 3.14
N ASP A 62 -15.23 1.92 3.37
CA ASP A 62 -15.77 1.52 4.69
C ASP A 62 -14.68 1.04 5.65
N ASN A 63 -13.43 0.89 5.17
CA ASN A 63 -12.31 0.39 5.96
C ASN A 63 -11.08 1.29 5.80
N ILE A 64 -10.21 1.27 6.80
CA ILE A 64 -8.82 1.75 6.71
C ILE A 64 -7.92 0.55 6.45
N TYR A 65 -7.12 0.61 5.39
CA TYR A 65 -6.15 -0.44 5.07
C TYR A 65 -4.80 -0.08 5.64
N VAL A 66 -4.24 -0.97 6.46
CA VAL A 66 -2.92 -0.77 7.08
C VAL A 66 -1.90 -1.66 6.41
N LEU A 67 -0.93 -1.05 5.75
CA LEU A 67 0.21 -1.73 5.15
C LEU A 67 1.23 -2.08 6.22
N ASN A 68 1.43 -3.37 6.45
CA ASN A 68 2.51 -3.86 7.30
C ASN A 68 3.65 -4.37 6.43
N GLN A 69 4.77 -3.64 6.44
CA GLN A 69 5.89 -3.87 5.53
C GLN A 69 5.48 -3.63 4.05
N LYS A 70 6.25 -4.19 3.10
CA LYS A 70 5.96 -4.06 1.68
C LYS A 70 4.72 -4.87 1.30
N VAL A 71 3.75 -4.21 0.67
CA VAL A 71 2.58 -4.83 0.04
C VAL A 71 2.74 -4.71 -1.46
N VAL A 72 2.64 -5.82 -2.18
CA VAL A 72 2.94 -5.88 -3.60
C VAL A 72 1.73 -6.34 -4.39
N VAL A 73 1.33 -5.58 -5.40
CA VAL A 73 0.37 -6.03 -6.43
C VAL A 73 1.17 -6.73 -7.53
N GLY A 74 0.99 -8.04 -7.65
CA GLY A 74 1.77 -8.89 -8.55
C GLY A 74 1.37 -8.78 -10.02
N TYR A 75 2.15 -9.43 -10.89
CA TYR A 75 1.88 -9.52 -12.31
C TYR A 75 0.47 -10.08 -12.62
N GLY A 76 -0.27 -9.42 -13.50
CA GLY A 76 -1.63 -9.81 -13.93
C GLY A 76 -2.72 -9.60 -12.87
N VAL A 77 -2.42 -8.91 -11.77
CA VAL A 77 -3.35 -8.63 -10.68
C VAL A 77 -3.76 -7.17 -10.69
N THR A 78 -5.04 -6.91 -10.44
CA THR A 78 -5.59 -5.55 -10.30
C THR A 78 -5.99 -5.27 -8.85
N LEU A 79 -5.42 -4.22 -8.28
CA LEU A 79 -5.90 -3.62 -7.04
C LEU A 79 -6.80 -2.42 -7.39
N THR A 80 -8.06 -2.49 -6.99
CA THR A 80 -9.00 -1.35 -7.11
C THR A 80 -9.19 -0.70 -5.74
N ILE A 81 -8.96 0.60 -5.65
CA ILE A 81 -9.17 1.39 -4.44
C ILE A 81 -10.33 2.36 -4.71
N GLN A 82 -11.40 2.24 -3.93
CA GLN A 82 -12.59 3.07 -4.09
C GLN A 82 -12.35 4.53 -3.67
N PRO A 83 -13.08 5.50 -4.24
CA PRO A 83 -13.01 6.90 -3.80
C PRO A 83 -13.25 7.05 -2.28
N GLY A 84 -12.45 7.88 -1.62
CA GLY A 84 -12.53 8.14 -0.18
C GLY A 84 -11.87 7.09 0.72
N THR A 85 -11.24 6.08 0.14
CA THR A 85 -10.48 5.07 0.91
C THR A 85 -9.22 5.67 1.54
N ILE A 86 -8.94 5.28 2.77
CA ILE A 86 -7.71 5.64 3.51
C ILE A 86 -6.82 4.41 3.59
N VAL A 87 -5.57 4.58 3.18
CA VAL A 87 -4.50 3.58 3.25
C VAL A 87 -3.39 4.12 4.14
N LYS A 88 -3.00 3.38 5.17
CA LYS A 88 -1.99 3.81 6.13
C LYS A 88 -0.79 2.88 6.12
N GLY A 89 0.41 3.44 5.95
CA GLY A 89 1.65 2.71 6.12
C GLY A 89 2.08 2.64 7.59
N SER A 90 2.48 1.47 8.07
CA SER A 90 3.11 1.31 9.37
C SER A 90 4.51 1.93 9.36
N PRO A 91 4.94 2.64 10.42
CA PRO A 91 6.31 3.11 10.52
C PRO A 91 7.32 1.97 10.51
N GLY A 92 8.47 2.22 9.91
CA GLY A 92 9.57 1.26 9.83
C GLY A 92 10.62 1.70 8.82
N THR A 93 11.80 1.08 8.87
CA THR A 93 12.90 1.33 7.93
C THR A 93 13.48 0.00 7.41
N GLY A 94 14.12 0.02 6.26
CA GLY A 94 14.70 -1.17 5.66
C GLY A 94 13.66 -2.25 5.34
N SER A 95 13.86 -3.46 5.82
CA SER A 95 12.92 -4.57 5.60
C SER A 95 11.58 -4.40 6.31
N LEU A 96 11.52 -3.56 7.35
CA LEU A 96 10.29 -3.25 8.09
C LEU A 96 9.55 -2.05 7.51
N ALA A 97 10.12 -1.35 6.54
CA ALA A 97 9.51 -0.21 5.90
C ALA A 97 8.23 -0.62 5.14
N SER A 98 7.16 0.15 5.29
CA SER A 98 5.90 -0.11 4.61
C SER A 98 5.81 0.69 3.31
N ALA A 99 5.42 0.01 2.25
CA ALA A 99 5.18 0.59 0.93
C ALA A 99 4.04 -0.15 0.22
N LEU A 100 3.35 0.51 -0.70
CA LEU A 100 2.54 -0.15 -1.71
C LEU A 100 3.33 -0.17 -3.02
N ILE A 101 3.59 -1.36 -3.54
CA ILE A 101 4.35 -1.57 -4.77
C ILE A 101 3.43 -2.20 -5.81
N ILE A 102 3.24 -1.52 -6.91
CA ILE A 102 2.63 -2.11 -8.10
C ILE A 102 3.78 -2.65 -8.93
N ALA A 103 3.98 -3.95 -8.87
CA ALA A 103 5.05 -4.60 -9.60
C ALA A 103 4.76 -4.58 -11.11
N ARG A 104 5.79 -4.75 -11.92
CA ARG A 104 5.69 -4.77 -13.38
C ARG A 104 4.60 -5.74 -13.86
N GLY A 105 3.62 -5.22 -14.62
CA GLY A 105 2.44 -5.95 -15.09
C GLY A 105 1.32 -6.10 -14.05
N GLY A 106 1.46 -5.55 -12.85
CA GLY A 106 0.36 -5.30 -11.93
C GLY A 106 -0.41 -4.02 -12.31
N THR A 107 -1.63 -3.87 -11.82
CA THR A 107 -2.48 -2.71 -12.15
C THR A 107 -3.08 -2.10 -10.89
N LEU A 108 -3.02 -0.77 -10.78
CA LEU A 108 -3.67 0.00 -9.72
C LEU A 108 -4.80 0.86 -10.30
N ILE A 109 -6.02 0.65 -9.86
CA ILE A 109 -7.15 1.53 -10.15
C ILE A 109 -7.48 2.33 -8.88
N ALA A 110 -6.88 3.50 -8.76
CA ALA A 110 -7.09 4.44 -7.65
C ALA A 110 -7.74 5.72 -8.20
N ALA A 111 -9.03 5.62 -8.57
CA ALA A 111 -9.80 6.69 -9.18
C ALA A 111 -10.66 7.40 -8.12
N GLY A 112 -10.05 8.29 -7.33
CA GLY A 112 -10.75 9.17 -6.39
C GLY A 112 -11.54 10.28 -7.09
N THR A 113 -12.16 11.15 -6.28
CA THR A 113 -12.88 12.34 -6.75
C THR A 113 -12.46 13.57 -5.95
N PRO A 114 -12.78 14.79 -6.38
CA PRO A 114 -12.47 15.99 -5.59
C PRO A 114 -13.08 16.00 -4.18
N SER A 115 -14.25 15.37 -4.01
CA SER A 115 -14.95 15.27 -2.71
C SER A 115 -14.61 14.01 -1.93
N GLN A 116 -14.03 13.01 -2.56
CA GLN A 116 -13.64 11.72 -2.00
C GLN A 116 -12.26 11.32 -2.53
N PRO A 117 -11.19 12.08 -2.21
CA PRO A 117 -9.84 11.71 -2.61
C PRO A 117 -9.44 10.39 -1.92
N ILE A 118 -8.59 9.63 -2.58
CA ILE A 118 -7.94 8.47 -1.95
C ILE A 118 -6.71 8.98 -1.22
N ILE A 119 -6.56 8.61 0.06
CA ILE A 119 -5.51 9.14 0.92
C ILE A 119 -4.57 8.03 1.37
N PHE A 120 -3.30 8.19 1.03
CA PHE A 120 -2.21 7.39 1.55
C PHE A 120 -1.47 8.20 2.63
N THR A 121 -1.32 7.66 3.83
CA THR A 121 -0.67 8.33 4.95
C THR A 121 -0.01 7.31 5.90
N SER A 122 0.40 7.72 7.09
CA SER A 122 0.96 6.83 8.13
C SER A 122 -0.11 6.38 9.14
N THR A 123 0.12 5.24 9.80
CA THR A 123 -0.70 4.83 10.95
C THR A 123 -0.65 5.79 12.12
N THR A 124 0.33 6.70 12.16
CA THR A 124 0.41 7.77 13.18
C THR A 124 -0.53 8.93 12.90
N ASP A 125 -1.05 9.08 11.67
CA ASP A 125 -2.09 10.04 11.33
C ASP A 125 -3.44 9.60 11.93
N ASN A 126 -4.13 10.49 12.64
CA ASN A 126 -5.40 10.20 13.30
C ASN A 126 -6.64 10.29 12.37
N ILE A 127 -6.41 10.50 11.07
CA ILE A 127 -7.49 10.52 10.06
C ILE A 127 -8.30 9.22 10.08
N THR A 128 -9.64 9.33 9.95
CA THR A 128 -10.56 8.19 9.90
C THR A 128 -11.54 8.30 8.73
N CYS A 129 -12.33 7.25 8.48
CA CYS A 129 -13.25 7.17 7.35
C CYS A 129 -14.15 8.41 7.24
N GLY A 130 -14.37 8.86 6.01
CA GLY A 130 -15.18 10.05 5.71
C GLY A 130 -14.44 11.38 5.92
N GLN A 131 -13.25 11.37 6.47
CA GLN A 131 -12.40 12.56 6.62
C GLN A 131 -11.43 12.70 5.44
N THR A 132 -10.99 13.93 5.19
CA THR A 132 -9.96 14.25 4.17
C THR A 132 -8.65 14.71 4.78
N ALA A 133 -8.58 14.91 6.11
CA ALA A 133 -7.37 15.24 6.84
C ALA A 133 -7.47 14.81 8.30
N GLY A 134 -6.35 14.40 8.89
CA GLY A 134 -6.15 14.30 10.32
C GLY A 134 -5.88 15.67 10.95
N THR A 135 -5.64 15.67 12.27
CA THR A 135 -5.43 16.90 13.06
C THR A 135 -4.16 16.89 13.89
N ASN A 136 -3.36 15.83 13.81
CA ASN A 136 -2.21 15.59 14.68
C ASN A 136 -0.85 15.61 13.98
N LEU A 137 -0.81 15.56 12.64
CA LEU A 137 0.42 15.65 11.86
C LEU A 137 0.45 16.96 11.08
N ASP A 138 1.66 17.49 10.83
CA ASP A 138 1.91 18.69 10.05
C ASP A 138 2.99 18.46 8.96
N GLU A 139 3.43 19.50 8.29
CA GLU A 139 4.42 19.45 7.21
C GLU A 139 5.82 19.01 7.64
N ASN A 140 6.09 18.95 8.94
CA ASN A 140 7.37 18.52 9.49
C ASN A 140 7.39 17.01 9.80
N ASP A 141 6.22 16.39 9.90
CA ASP A 141 6.06 14.95 10.11
C ASP A 141 6.30 14.19 8.79
N ARG A 142 7.55 13.80 8.54
CA ARG A 142 8.01 13.16 7.30
C ARG A 142 8.64 11.81 7.59
N GLY A 143 8.78 10.95 6.56
CA GLY A 143 9.47 9.67 6.68
C GLY A 143 8.76 8.68 7.60
N LEU A 144 7.45 8.78 7.75
CA LEU A 144 6.68 7.92 8.64
C LEU A 144 6.32 6.58 7.99
N TRP A 145 6.39 6.49 6.69
CA TRP A 145 6.27 5.30 5.85
C TRP A 145 6.98 5.58 4.52
N VAL A 146 7.11 4.59 3.62
CA VAL A 146 7.89 4.79 2.38
C VAL A 146 7.11 5.61 1.36
N GLY A 147 6.07 5.06 0.78
CA GLY A 147 5.33 5.68 -0.31
C GLY A 147 4.67 4.66 -1.23
N LEU A 148 4.27 5.15 -2.40
CA LEU A 148 3.66 4.39 -3.49
C LEU A 148 4.66 4.25 -4.64
N LEU A 149 4.97 3.01 -5.04
CA LEU A 149 5.83 2.71 -6.18
C LEU A 149 4.99 2.05 -7.28
N ILE A 150 5.16 2.52 -8.52
CA ILE A 150 4.54 1.94 -9.72
C ILE A 150 5.63 1.59 -10.70
N LEU A 151 5.78 0.30 -10.99
CA LEU A 151 6.85 -0.27 -11.79
C LEU A 151 6.26 -0.88 -13.05
N GLY A 152 6.45 -0.20 -14.18
CA GLY A 152 5.91 -0.58 -15.48
C GLY A 152 6.95 -1.23 -16.39
N ASN A 153 6.52 -1.55 -17.62
CA ASN A 153 7.28 -2.26 -18.63
C ASN A 153 7.67 -1.36 -19.83
N ALA A 154 7.56 -0.02 -19.67
CA ALA A 154 7.92 0.92 -20.72
C ALA A 154 9.44 1.08 -20.82
N PRO A 155 9.97 1.44 -22.02
CA PRO A 155 11.38 1.68 -22.25
C PRO A 155 11.90 2.82 -21.34
N CYS A 156 13.08 2.59 -20.76
CA CYS A 156 13.81 3.58 -19.98
C CYS A 156 15.21 3.77 -20.53
N SER A 157 15.77 4.98 -20.38
CA SER A 157 17.15 5.28 -20.76
C SER A 157 18.10 4.88 -19.63
N PHE A 158 18.53 3.63 -19.61
CA PHE A 158 19.52 3.14 -18.65
C PHE A 158 20.93 3.25 -19.18
N SER A 159 21.90 3.43 -18.30
CA SER A 159 23.32 3.35 -18.64
C SER A 159 23.68 1.92 -19.07
N GLY A 160 24.38 1.77 -20.20
CA GLY A 160 24.84 0.46 -20.73
C GLY A 160 23.81 -0.27 -21.57
N ASP A 161 22.79 0.41 -22.10
CA ASP A 161 21.77 -0.14 -22.99
C ASP A 161 21.05 -1.39 -22.47
N ILE A 162 20.89 -1.49 -21.16
CA ILE A 162 20.13 -2.58 -20.53
C ILE A 162 18.63 -2.29 -20.65
N PRO A 163 17.76 -3.32 -20.85
CA PRO A 163 16.32 -3.12 -21.05
C PRO A 163 15.55 -2.88 -19.75
N GLU A 164 16.09 -3.28 -18.62
CA GLU A 164 15.43 -3.22 -17.31
C GLU A 164 16.44 -2.94 -16.19
N ALA A 165 15.95 -2.41 -15.09
CA ALA A 165 16.74 -2.14 -13.89
C ALA A 165 15.95 -2.50 -12.63
N GLN A 166 16.67 -2.60 -11.52
CA GLN A 166 16.09 -2.74 -10.19
C GLN A 166 15.87 -1.37 -9.59
N ILE A 167 14.67 -1.14 -9.03
CA ILE A 167 14.40 0.08 -8.28
C ILE A 167 15.26 0.09 -7.02
N GLU A 168 15.74 1.25 -6.63
CA GLU A 168 16.55 1.39 -5.42
C GLU A 168 15.78 0.97 -4.16
N GLY A 169 16.52 0.53 -3.15
CA GLY A 169 15.96 0.12 -1.86
C GLY A 169 15.23 -1.22 -1.85
N ILE A 170 14.97 -1.84 -3.00
CA ILE A 170 14.46 -3.22 -3.09
C ILE A 170 15.63 -4.15 -3.43
N PRO A 171 15.86 -5.26 -2.68
CA PRO A 171 16.95 -6.19 -2.94
C PRO A 171 16.98 -6.67 -4.40
N ALA A 172 18.19 -6.86 -4.95
CA ALA A 172 18.39 -7.20 -6.36
C ALA A 172 17.84 -8.59 -6.74
N ASP A 173 17.65 -9.46 -5.78
CA ASP A 173 17.04 -10.79 -5.91
C ASP A 173 15.51 -10.78 -5.77
N ASP A 174 14.93 -9.66 -5.36
CA ASP A 174 13.49 -9.46 -5.28
C ASP A 174 12.96 -8.99 -6.64
N THR A 175 12.35 -9.90 -7.40
CA THR A 175 11.83 -9.61 -8.75
C THR A 175 10.69 -8.58 -8.78
N PHE A 176 10.09 -8.26 -7.64
CA PHE A 176 9.07 -7.21 -7.54
C PHE A 176 9.62 -5.79 -7.65
N GLY A 177 10.94 -5.62 -7.59
CA GLY A 177 11.59 -4.34 -7.79
C GLY A 177 12.03 -4.05 -9.23
N LEU A 178 11.84 -4.97 -10.17
CA LEU A 178 12.22 -4.78 -11.57
C LEU A 178 11.26 -3.80 -12.27
N TYR A 179 11.83 -2.89 -13.09
CA TYR A 179 11.07 -1.97 -13.94
C TYR A 179 11.77 -1.75 -15.28
N GLY A 180 11.04 -1.17 -16.24
CA GLY A 180 11.50 -1.01 -17.60
C GLY A 180 11.21 -2.22 -18.48
N GLY A 181 11.44 -2.08 -19.77
CA GLY A 181 11.14 -3.08 -20.78
C GLY A 181 11.06 -2.45 -22.16
N ASN A 182 10.07 -2.86 -22.96
CA ASN A 182 9.92 -2.45 -24.37
C ASN A 182 8.48 -2.14 -24.77
N ASP A 183 7.56 -1.99 -23.82
CA ASP A 183 6.17 -1.66 -24.08
C ASP A 183 5.89 -0.19 -23.77
N GLU A 184 5.92 0.66 -24.82
CA GLU A 184 5.63 2.08 -24.70
C GLU A 184 4.19 2.36 -24.24
N GLU A 185 3.27 1.42 -24.52
CA GLU A 185 1.85 1.51 -24.16
C GLU A 185 1.53 0.83 -22.84
N ASP A 186 2.57 0.46 -22.06
CA ASP A 186 2.39 -0.12 -20.73
C ASP A 186 1.32 0.65 -19.92
N ASN A 187 0.43 -0.11 -19.30
CA ASN A 187 -0.69 0.42 -18.55
C ASN A 187 -0.68 -0.15 -17.12
N SER A 188 -0.10 0.61 -16.23
CA SER A 188 -0.08 0.31 -14.79
C SER A 188 -1.36 0.78 -14.06
N GLY A 189 -2.33 1.35 -14.78
CA GLY A 189 -3.66 1.69 -14.28
C GLY A 189 -4.00 3.18 -14.24
N VAL A 190 -4.73 3.58 -13.21
CA VAL A 190 -5.27 4.94 -13.04
C VAL A 190 -4.98 5.45 -11.64
N LEU A 191 -4.35 6.62 -11.54
CA LEU A 191 -4.23 7.41 -10.31
C LEU A 191 -4.91 8.76 -10.55
N GLN A 192 -5.99 9.00 -9.84
CA GLN A 192 -6.74 10.25 -9.97
C GLN A 192 -7.26 10.71 -8.60
N TYR A 193 -7.08 11.98 -8.27
CA TYR A 193 -7.41 12.54 -6.95
C TYR A 193 -6.87 11.67 -5.82
N VAL A 194 -5.55 11.46 -5.84
CA VAL A 194 -4.81 10.70 -4.84
C VAL A 194 -3.90 11.66 -4.06
N SER A 195 -3.97 11.60 -2.73
CA SER A 195 -3.09 12.35 -1.83
C SER A 195 -2.15 11.39 -1.11
N ILE A 196 -0.85 11.62 -1.20
CA ILE A 196 0.20 10.81 -0.59
C ILE A 196 0.92 11.69 0.44
N ARG A 197 0.92 11.29 1.70
CA ARG A 197 1.35 12.14 2.81
C ARG A 197 2.33 11.46 3.74
N HIS A 198 3.27 12.26 4.27
CA HIS A 198 4.19 11.86 5.34
C HIS A 198 5.12 10.70 4.96
N GLY A 199 5.41 10.56 3.65
CA GLY A 199 6.24 9.51 3.08
C GLY A 199 7.73 9.81 3.11
N GLY A 200 8.52 8.98 2.40
CA GLY A 200 9.95 9.13 2.22
C GLY A 200 10.80 8.41 3.27
N ALA A 201 10.26 7.42 4.00
CA ALA A 201 11.07 6.59 4.89
C ALA A 201 12.10 5.78 4.10
N LEU A 202 13.28 5.55 4.70
CA LEU A 202 14.33 4.73 4.12
C LEU A 202 13.85 3.29 3.89
N ILE A 203 13.83 2.85 2.63
CA ILE A 203 13.45 1.48 2.26
C ILE A 203 14.67 0.53 2.23
N GLY A 204 15.87 1.09 2.09
CA GLY A 204 17.15 0.38 2.07
C GLY A 204 18.25 1.23 2.72
N GLU A 205 19.49 0.76 2.69
CA GLU A 205 20.63 1.47 3.27
C GLU A 205 20.93 2.76 2.46
N GLY A 206 20.55 3.91 3.01
CA GLY A 206 20.80 5.22 2.41
C GLY A 206 19.87 5.58 1.24
N ASN A 207 18.84 4.78 0.95
CA ASN A 207 17.89 5.03 -0.14
C ASN A 207 16.59 5.62 0.40
N GLU A 208 16.36 6.87 0.12
CA GLU A 208 15.09 7.57 0.31
C GLU A 208 14.22 7.35 -0.94
N ILE A 209 12.92 7.33 -0.76
CA ILE A 209 11.96 7.07 -1.83
C ILE A 209 11.03 8.28 -1.95
N ASN A 210 10.74 8.67 -3.18
CA ASN A 210 9.73 9.71 -3.46
C ASN A 210 8.36 9.30 -2.91
N GLY A 211 7.50 10.27 -2.65
CA GLY A 211 6.12 9.97 -2.24
C GLY A 211 5.40 9.10 -3.26
N LEU A 212 5.55 9.43 -4.55
CA LEU A 212 5.16 8.60 -5.69
C LEU A 212 6.40 8.31 -6.56
N THR A 213 6.79 7.06 -6.65
CA THR A 213 7.89 6.62 -7.51
C THR A 213 7.35 5.95 -8.77
N LEU A 214 7.77 6.43 -9.94
CA LEU A 214 7.36 5.91 -11.25
C LEU A 214 8.59 5.33 -11.97
N GLY A 215 8.64 4.01 -12.11
CA GLY A 215 9.70 3.30 -12.82
C GLY A 215 9.17 2.65 -14.11
N GLY A 216 9.56 3.13 -15.30
CA GLY A 216 9.17 2.54 -16.58
C GLY A 216 7.66 2.49 -16.83
N VAL A 217 6.91 3.46 -16.36
CA VAL A 217 5.46 3.58 -16.55
C VAL A 217 5.17 4.09 -17.97
N GLY A 218 4.34 3.36 -18.71
CA GLY A 218 4.02 3.69 -20.09
C GLY A 218 2.83 4.64 -20.28
N ASN A 219 2.60 5.03 -21.55
CA ASN A 219 1.59 6.03 -21.91
C ASN A 219 0.14 5.55 -21.78
N GLY A 220 -0.09 4.25 -21.56
CA GLY A 220 -1.40 3.69 -21.22
C GLY A 220 -1.86 4.01 -19.80
N THR A 221 -0.94 4.44 -18.91
CA THR A 221 -1.24 4.77 -17.51
C THR A 221 -1.77 6.20 -17.39
N ILE A 222 -2.82 6.38 -16.59
CA ILE A 222 -3.45 7.68 -16.36
C ILE A 222 -3.06 8.18 -14.96
N ILE A 223 -2.37 9.33 -14.91
CA ILE A 223 -1.98 9.99 -13.66
C ILE A 223 -2.40 11.46 -13.71
N ASN A 224 -3.32 11.86 -12.84
CA ASN A 224 -3.74 13.26 -12.74
C ASN A 224 -4.28 13.61 -11.36
N ASN A 225 -4.23 14.89 -11.00
CA ASN A 225 -4.69 15.41 -9.70
C ASN A 225 -4.04 14.67 -8.50
N ILE A 226 -2.73 14.53 -8.56
CA ILE A 226 -1.92 13.94 -7.48
C ILE A 226 -1.42 15.04 -6.56
N GLU A 227 -1.50 14.81 -5.27
CA GLU A 227 -0.92 15.64 -4.23
C GLU A 227 0.10 14.81 -3.45
N VAL A 228 1.28 15.37 -3.20
CA VAL A 228 2.27 14.80 -2.26
C VAL A 228 2.56 15.84 -1.19
N VAL A 229 2.47 15.45 0.08
CA VAL A 229 2.62 16.34 1.23
C VAL A 229 3.59 15.74 2.24
N ALA A 230 4.52 16.57 2.72
CA ALA A 230 5.45 16.21 3.80
C ALA A 230 6.25 14.92 3.50
N ASN A 231 6.86 14.83 2.33
CA ASN A 231 7.80 13.77 1.98
C ASN A 231 9.22 14.14 2.43
N VAL A 232 10.08 13.15 2.68
CA VAL A 232 11.50 13.41 3.05
C VAL A 232 12.28 13.82 1.82
N ASP A 233 12.17 13.05 0.74
CA ASP A 233 12.78 13.31 -0.56
C ASP A 233 11.76 14.00 -1.50
N ASP A 234 11.91 13.85 -2.80
CA ASP A 234 11.05 14.47 -3.80
C ASP A 234 9.59 13.98 -3.72
N GLY A 235 8.69 14.78 -4.22
CA GLY A 235 7.27 14.40 -4.26
C GLY A 235 7.01 13.26 -5.25
N ILE A 236 7.60 13.35 -6.45
CA ILE A 236 7.43 12.41 -7.58
C ILE A 236 8.76 12.26 -8.31
#